data_c52ea8f7a8d7887eee16b2dfcbe40219
#
_entry.id   c52ea8f7a8d7887eee16b2dfcbe40219
#
_cell.length_a   1.000
_cell.length_b   1.000
_cell.length_c   1.000
_cell.angle_alpha   90.00
_cell.angle_beta   90.00
_cell.angle_gamma   90.00
#
_symmetry.space_group_name_H-M   'P 1'
#
loop_
_entity.id
_entity.type
_entity.pdbx_description
1 polymer ?
#
loop_
_entity_poly.entity_id
_entity_poly.type
_entity_poly.pdbx_seq_one_letter_code
_entity_poly.pdbx_strand_id
1 'polypeptide(L)'
;MKKIQISPSILSADFSQLGNEIKRLEEGGADMIHVDVMDGHFVPNLTMGPPIIKTLRQYTKLPFDVHLMISPVHKYIKDYADAGADIITIHPEATENLKSSIEHIKSL
;
A
#
# COMPACT_ATOMS: atom_id res chain seq x y z
N MET A 1 -2.14 7.77 26.90
CA MET A 1 -1.44 6.52 26.57
C MET A 1 -1.54 6.28 25.08
N LYS A 2 -0.40 6.01 24.43
CA LYS A 2 -0.40 5.70 23.01
C LYS A 2 -0.97 4.30 22.77
N LYS A 3 -1.90 4.21 21.81
CA LYS A 3 -2.42 2.93 21.37
C LYS A 3 -1.49 2.34 20.30
N ILE A 4 -1.12 1.09 20.47
CA ILE A 4 -0.36 0.37 19.44
C ILE A 4 -1.34 -0.02 18.33
N GLN A 5 -0.94 0.24 17.09
CA GLN A 5 -1.71 -0.13 15.91
C GLN A 5 -1.01 -1.28 15.19
N ILE A 6 -1.79 -2.24 14.74
CA ILE A 6 -1.30 -3.41 14.02
C ILE A 6 -1.65 -3.26 12.53
N SER A 7 -0.60 -3.29 11.69
CA SER A 7 -0.73 -3.16 10.23
C SER A 7 -0.09 -4.36 9.54
N PRO A 8 -0.80 -5.50 9.51
CA PRO A 8 -0.25 -6.71 8.90
C PRO A 8 -0.14 -6.58 7.39
N SER A 9 0.96 -7.09 6.83
CA SER A 9 1.18 -7.08 5.39
C SER A 9 0.50 -8.25 4.71
N ILE A 10 -0.19 -7.97 3.60
CA ILE A 10 -0.77 -9.02 2.77
C ILE A 10 0.25 -9.68 1.84
N LEU A 11 1.51 -9.28 1.91
CA LEU A 11 2.58 -9.90 1.13
C LEU A 11 2.70 -11.40 1.43
N SER A 12 2.44 -11.80 2.68
CA SER A 12 2.51 -13.20 3.11
C SER A 12 1.18 -13.94 2.95
N ALA A 13 0.14 -13.27 2.44
CA ALA A 13 -1.18 -13.87 2.25
C ALA A 13 -1.22 -14.73 0.98
N ASP A 14 -2.28 -15.53 0.87
CA ASP A 14 -2.57 -16.26 -0.37
C ASP A 14 -3.16 -15.27 -1.39
N PHE A 15 -2.39 -14.95 -2.42
CA PHE A 15 -2.81 -13.98 -3.44
C PHE A 15 -4.05 -14.43 -4.22
N SER A 16 -4.33 -15.72 -4.27
CA SER A 16 -5.55 -16.21 -4.92
C SER A 16 -6.82 -15.91 -4.12
N GLN A 17 -6.67 -15.50 -2.86
CA GLN A 17 -7.78 -15.26 -1.93
C GLN A 17 -7.59 -13.96 -1.14
N LEU A 18 -7.00 -12.94 -1.74
CA LEU A 18 -6.65 -11.70 -1.03
C LEU A 18 -7.84 -11.05 -0.32
N GLY A 19 -9.01 -11.04 -0.96
CA GLY A 19 -10.20 -10.47 -0.33
C GLY A 19 -10.56 -11.19 0.97
N ASN A 20 -10.57 -12.52 0.97
CA ASN A 20 -10.84 -13.32 2.17
C ASN A 20 -9.74 -13.16 3.21
N GLU A 21 -8.49 -13.08 2.78
CA GLU A 21 -7.37 -12.87 3.68
C GLU A 21 -7.48 -11.52 4.41
N ILE A 22 -7.88 -10.46 3.71
CA ILE A 22 -8.11 -9.14 4.32
C ILE A 22 -9.23 -9.21 5.35
N LYS A 23 -10.34 -9.90 5.04
CA LYS A 23 -11.44 -10.07 6.01
C LYS A 23 -10.97 -10.83 7.25
N ARG A 24 -10.15 -11.85 7.10
CA ARG A 24 -9.60 -12.59 8.23
C ARG A 24 -8.71 -11.71 9.11
N LEU A 25 -7.91 -10.84 8.50
CA LEU A 25 -7.07 -9.90 9.25
C LEU A 25 -7.92 -8.91 10.04
N GLU A 26 -8.96 -8.38 9.44
CA GLU A 26 -9.89 -7.47 10.14
C GLU A 26 -10.57 -8.17 11.32
N GLU A 27 -11.07 -9.38 11.11
CA GLU A 27 -11.68 -10.19 12.18
C GLU A 27 -10.71 -10.50 13.30
N GLY A 28 -9.42 -10.65 12.96
CA GLY A 28 -8.36 -10.89 13.91
C GLY A 28 -7.92 -9.67 14.72
N GLY A 29 -8.45 -8.48 14.39
CA GLY A 29 -8.17 -7.26 15.14
C GLY A 29 -7.15 -6.32 14.52
N ALA A 30 -6.82 -6.46 13.24
CA ALA A 30 -5.93 -5.53 12.54
C ALA A 30 -6.53 -4.12 12.56
N ASP A 31 -5.67 -3.11 12.69
CA ASP A 31 -6.07 -1.70 12.65
C ASP A 31 -5.96 -1.14 11.24
N MET A 32 -5.06 -1.67 10.43
CA MET A 32 -4.80 -1.27 9.06
C MET A 32 -4.43 -2.51 8.24
N ILE A 33 -4.45 -2.36 6.94
CA ILE A 33 -3.93 -3.38 6.02
C ILE A 33 -2.69 -2.80 5.35
N HIS A 34 -1.55 -3.46 5.54
CA HIS A 34 -0.29 -3.04 4.92
C HIS A 34 -0.15 -3.71 3.55
N VAL A 35 0.09 -2.89 2.53
CA VAL A 35 0.21 -3.35 1.15
C VAL A 35 1.61 -3.06 0.64
N ASP A 36 2.42 -4.10 0.48
CA ASP A 36 3.78 -3.97 -0.02
C ASP A 36 3.79 -4.09 -1.55
N VAL A 37 4.07 -2.97 -2.22
CA VAL A 37 4.10 -2.88 -3.68
C VAL A 37 5.54 -2.92 -4.17
N MET A 38 5.84 -3.91 -5.00
CA MET A 38 7.17 -4.17 -5.53
C MET A 38 7.10 -4.30 -7.05
N ASP A 39 8.07 -3.72 -7.75
CA ASP A 39 8.05 -3.61 -9.22
C ASP A 39 9.03 -4.53 -9.95
N GLY A 40 9.81 -5.32 -9.22
CA GLY A 40 10.83 -6.18 -9.84
C GLY A 40 12.01 -5.40 -10.41
N HIS A 41 12.13 -4.11 -10.08
CA HIS A 41 13.19 -3.22 -10.55
C HIS A 41 13.89 -2.54 -9.37
N PHE A 42 13.14 -1.77 -8.56
CA PHE A 42 13.67 -1.18 -7.33
C PHE A 42 14.04 -2.26 -6.32
N VAL A 43 13.23 -3.30 -6.26
CA VAL A 43 13.44 -4.50 -5.43
C VAL A 43 13.26 -5.75 -6.29
N PRO A 44 13.84 -6.91 -5.90
CA PRO A 44 13.85 -8.11 -6.76
C PRO A 44 12.58 -8.96 -6.70
N ASN A 45 11.45 -8.39 -6.28
CA ASN A 45 10.15 -9.07 -6.26
C ASN A 45 9.13 -8.23 -7.01
N LEU A 46 8.07 -8.88 -7.47
CA LEU A 46 6.99 -8.24 -8.22
C LEU A 46 5.66 -8.64 -7.58
N THR A 47 4.89 -7.68 -7.08
CA THR A 47 3.68 -8.02 -6.33
C THR A 47 2.39 -7.55 -6.98
N MET A 48 1.99 -6.30 -6.81
CA MET A 48 0.67 -5.87 -7.28
C MET A 48 0.65 -4.41 -7.69
N GLY A 49 -0.27 -4.10 -8.61
CA GLY A 49 -0.49 -2.74 -9.08
C GLY A 49 -1.79 -2.14 -8.57
N PRO A 50 -2.08 -0.89 -8.98
CA PRO A 50 -3.29 -0.20 -8.57
C PRO A 50 -4.61 -0.96 -8.83
N PRO A 51 -4.78 -1.69 -9.93
CA PRO A 51 -6.04 -2.42 -10.17
C PRO A 51 -6.37 -3.44 -9.08
N ILE A 52 -5.36 -4.11 -8.52
CA ILE A 52 -5.55 -5.08 -7.45
C ILE A 52 -6.01 -4.36 -6.18
N ILE A 53 -5.33 -3.28 -5.81
CA ILE A 53 -5.68 -2.50 -4.61
C ILE A 53 -7.10 -1.95 -4.72
N LYS A 54 -7.45 -1.42 -5.88
CA LYS A 54 -8.79 -0.90 -6.14
C LYS A 54 -9.88 -1.97 -5.92
N THR A 55 -9.64 -3.17 -6.41
CA THR A 55 -10.56 -4.30 -6.22
C THR A 55 -10.65 -4.69 -4.74
N LEU A 56 -9.52 -4.71 -4.04
CA LEU A 56 -9.49 -5.09 -2.63
C LEU A 56 -10.17 -4.08 -1.71
N ARG A 57 -10.29 -2.83 -2.14
CA ARG A 57 -10.90 -1.76 -1.33
C ARG A 57 -12.31 -2.12 -0.85
N GLN A 58 -13.07 -2.86 -1.63
CA GLN A 58 -14.44 -3.23 -1.29
C GLN A 58 -14.55 -4.26 -0.15
N TYR A 59 -13.45 -4.93 0.21
CA TYR A 59 -13.47 -6.00 1.22
C TYR A 59 -13.30 -5.51 2.64
N THR A 60 -12.90 -4.26 2.85
CA THR A 60 -12.70 -3.70 4.18
C THR A 60 -12.81 -2.19 4.18
N LYS A 61 -13.17 -1.62 5.34
CA LYS A 61 -13.13 -0.16 5.56
C LYS A 61 -11.88 0.26 6.32
N LEU A 62 -11.03 -0.69 6.71
CA LEU A 62 -9.77 -0.37 7.37
C LEU A 62 -8.87 0.45 6.44
N PRO A 63 -8.04 1.34 6.99
CA PRO A 63 -7.09 2.09 6.17
C PRO A 63 -6.13 1.15 5.43
N PHE A 64 -5.82 1.50 4.18
CA PHE A 64 -4.77 0.84 3.41
C PHE A 64 -3.47 1.63 3.58
N ASP A 65 -2.50 0.99 4.22
CA ASP A 65 -1.17 1.50 4.49
C ASP A 65 -0.25 0.97 3.39
N VAL A 66 -0.06 1.77 2.33
CA VAL A 66 0.57 1.32 1.09
C VAL A 66 2.03 1.74 1.05
N HIS A 67 2.92 0.75 0.95
CA HIS A 67 4.37 0.93 0.90
C HIS A 67 4.85 0.70 -0.53
N LEU A 68 5.30 1.76 -1.18
CA LEU A 68 5.71 1.73 -2.59
C LEU A 68 7.21 1.50 -2.72
N MET A 69 7.59 0.28 -3.07
CA MET A 69 8.97 -0.11 -3.38
C MET A 69 9.11 -0.21 -4.90
N ILE A 70 8.88 0.92 -5.57
CA ILE A 70 8.88 1.03 -7.03
C ILE A 70 9.69 2.24 -7.47
N SER A 71 10.31 2.19 -8.64
CA SER A 71 11.09 3.28 -9.20
C SER A 71 10.81 3.43 -10.71
N PRO A 72 10.49 4.64 -11.20
CA PRO A 72 10.34 5.91 -10.47
C PRO A 72 8.98 6.00 -9.76
N VAL A 73 8.98 6.26 -8.47
CA VAL A 73 7.74 6.25 -7.67
C VAL A 73 6.85 7.47 -7.96
N HIS A 74 7.44 8.62 -8.24
CA HIS A 74 6.70 9.88 -8.40
C HIS A 74 5.66 9.83 -9.53
N LYS A 75 5.84 8.95 -10.51
CA LYS A 75 4.92 8.81 -11.64
C LYS A 75 3.64 8.05 -11.27
N TYR A 76 3.63 7.33 -10.15
CA TYR A 76 2.54 6.41 -9.81
C TYR A 76 1.79 6.77 -8.52
N ILE A 77 2.23 7.78 -7.78
CA ILE A 77 1.63 8.16 -6.49
C ILE A 77 0.12 8.36 -6.62
N LYS A 78 -0.30 9.14 -7.61
CA LYS A 78 -1.73 9.41 -7.81
C LYS A 78 -2.53 8.15 -8.09
N ASP A 79 -1.97 7.22 -8.88
CA ASP A 79 -2.66 5.98 -9.24
C ASP A 79 -2.96 5.14 -7.99
N TYR A 80 -2.02 5.08 -7.06
CA TYR A 80 -2.23 4.34 -5.82
C TYR A 80 -3.18 5.05 -4.86
N ALA A 81 -3.14 6.38 -4.80
CA ALA A 81 -4.11 7.15 -4.03
C ALA A 81 -5.53 6.91 -4.56
N ASP A 82 -5.71 6.99 -5.87
CA ASP A 82 -7.01 6.77 -6.52
C ASP A 82 -7.51 5.34 -6.35
N ALA A 83 -6.59 4.38 -6.21
CA ALA A 83 -6.96 2.97 -5.97
C ALA A 83 -7.48 2.73 -4.55
N GLY A 84 -7.24 3.64 -3.62
CA GLY A 84 -7.75 3.55 -2.26
C GLY A 84 -6.71 3.58 -1.15
N ALA A 85 -5.47 3.94 -1.45
CA ALA A 85 -4.44 4.09 -0.42
C ALA A 85 -4.81 5.25 0.52
N ASP A 86 -4.74 5.01 1.82
CA ASP A 86 -4.97 6.03 2.85
C ASP A 86 -3.65 6.59 3.37
N ILE A 87 -2.63 5.75 3.40
CA ILE A 87 -1.28 6.10 3.81
C ILE A 87 -0.35 5.63 2.69
N ILE A 88 0.58 6.48 2.27
CA ILE A 88 1.56 6.14 1.25
C ILE A 88 2.96 6.36 1.79
N THR A 89 3.76 5.30 1.76
CA THR A 89 5.18 5.33 2.13
C THR A 89 6.02 5.19 0.87
N ILE A 90 7.00 6.06 0.71
CA ILE A 90 7.94 6.04 -0.42
C ILE A 90 9.38 6.02 0.07
N HIS A 91 10.30 5.67 -0.84
CA HIS A 91 11.73 5.70 -0.57
C HIS A 91 12.38 6.87 -1.30
N PRO A 92 13.27 7.65 -0.63
CA PRO A 92 13.94 8.79 -1.28
C PRO A 92 14.72 8.39 -2.52
N GLU A 93 15.28 7.20 -2.52
CA GLU A 93 16.09 6.67 -3.62
C GLU A 93 15.27 6.40 -4.89
N ALA A 94 13.95 6.32 -4.77
CA ALA A 94 13.05 5.96 -5.87
C ALA A 94 12.40 7.16 -6.56
N THR A 95 12.72 8.38 -6.14
CA THR A 95 12.16 9.60 -6.73
C THR A 95 13.26 10.61 -7.07
N GLU A 96 13.00 11.40 -8.12
CA GLU A 96 13.93 12.47 -8.52
C GLU A 96 13.91 13.66 -7.55
N ASN A 97 12.76 13.90 -6.90
CA ASN A 97 12.58 15.02 -5.98
C ASN A 97 11.70 14.60 -4.83
N LEU A 98 12.33 14.30 -3.69
CA LEU A 98 11.64 13.81 -2.51
C LEU A 98 10.62 14.83 -1.98
N LYS A 99 10.99 16.10 -1.93
CA LYS A 99 10.12 17.15 -1.40
C LYS A 99 8.83 17.25 -2.21
N SER A 100 8.93 17.32 -3.53
CA SER A 100 7.75 17.43 -4.38
C SER A 100 6.88 16.16 -4.34
N SER A 101 7.50 14.99 -4.19
CA SER A 101 6.76 13.75 -4.05
C SER A 101 5.96 13.72 -2.75
N ILE A 102 6.56 14.14 -1.64
CA ILE A 102 5.85 14.23 -0.35
C ILE A 102 4.72 15.24 -0.41
N GLU A 103 4.96 16.41 -1.00
CA GLU A 103 3.92 17.43 -1.17
C GLU A 103 2.76 16.91 -2.02
N HIS A 104 3.07 16.16 -3.08
CA HIS A 104 2.05 15.53 -3.91
C HIS A 104 1.20 14.55 -3.11
N ILE A 105 1.83 13.66 -2.33
CA ILE A 105 1.11 12.72 -1.47
C ILE A 105 0.15 13.47 -0.54
N LYS A 106 0.63 14.52 0.10
CA LYS A 106 -0.17 15.29 1.05
C LYS A 106 -1.33 16.03 0.40
N SER A 107 -1.23 16.31 -0.89
CA SER A 107 -2.28 17.01 -1.63
C SER A 107 -3.44 16.12 -2.06
N LEU A 108 -3.28 14.80 -1.95
CA LEU A 108 -4.26 13.82 -2.43
C LEU A 108 -5.21 13.33 -1.34
#